data_ee95a898c50972d0c6c201081f8a4f26
#
_entry.id   ee95a898c50972d0c6c201081f8a4f26
#
_cell.length_a   1.000
_cell.length_b   1.000
_cell.length_c   1.000
_cell.angle_alpha   90.00
_cell.angle_beta   90.00
_cell.angle_gamma   90.00
#
_symmetry.space_group_name_H-M   'P 1'
#
loop_
_entity.id
_entity.type
_entity.pdbx_description
1 polymer ?
#
loop_
_entity_poly.entity_id
_entity_poly.type
_entity_poly.pdbx_seq_one_letter_code
_entity_poly.pdbx_strand_id
1 'polypeptide(L)'
;MCARIYLNGDSAGRGTHISVFFGVLPSQYDASLRWPFSQKVTFMLLDQDFVSHITASFIPDPDSHSFQGCPMFCSLEELNRHAYVRNDVMFLKVIVDTTGL
;
A
#
# COMPACT_ATOMS: atom_id res chain seq x y z
N MET A 1 5.01 -10.38 5.69
CA MET A 1 4.66 -9.27 4.79
C MET A 1 4.60 -7.99 5.59
N CYS A 2 5.03 -6.90 4.99
CA CYS A 2 5.14 -5.62 5.67
C CYS A 2 4.73 -4.49 4.74
N ALA A 3 4.00 -3.51 5.26
CA ALA A 3 3.69 -2.29 4.54
C ALA A 3 4.41 -1.12 5.19
N ARG A 4 4.93 -0.22 4.38
CA ARG A 4 5.52 1.04 4.85
C ARG A 4 4.70 2.20 4.32
N ILE A 5 4.37 3.12 5.22
CA ILE A 5 3.59 4.31 4.89
C ILE A 5 4.42 5.53 5.23
N TYR A 6 4.58 6.40 4.25
CA TYR A 6 5.26 7.68 4.43
C TYR A 6 4.21 8.79 4.31
N LEU A 7 3.84 9.39 5.43
CA LEU A 7 2.74 10.37 5.48
C LEU A 7 3.07 11.67 4.73
N ASN A 8 4.35 11.98 4.55
CA ASN A 8 4.79 13.12 3.75
C ASN A 8 5.54 12.69 2.50
N GLY A 9 5.36 11.42 2.12
CA GLY A 9 5.88 10.88 0.89
C GLY A 9 7.34 10.45 0.92
N ASP A 10 7.69 9.64 -0.07
CA ASP A 10 9.04 9.18 -0.35
C ASP A 10 9.22 9.11 -1.86
N SER A 11 10.47 9.10 -2.34
CA SER A 11 10.79 9.06 -3.77
C SER A 11 10.06 10.15 -4.55
N ALA A 12 9.35 9.81 -5.62
CA ALA A 12 8.64 10.77 -6.46
C ALA A 12 7.50 11.51 -5.73
N GLY A 13 6.99 10.94 -4.64
CA GLY A 13 5.89 11.53 -3.87
C GLY A 13 6.33 12.39 -2.70
N ARG A 14 7.64 12.55 -2.48
CA ARG A 14 8.14 13.28 -1.30
C ARG A 14 7.59 14.72 -1.25
N GLY A 15 6.97 15.05 -0.12
CA GLY A 15 6.43 16.38 0.14
C GLY A 15 5.09 16.69 -0.52
N THR A 16 4.57 15.81 -1.37
CA THR A 16 3.33 16.05 -2.13
C THR A 16 2.28 14.96 -1.98
N HIS A 17 2.69 13.75 -1.62
CA HIS A 17 1.82 12.59 -1.57
C HIS A 17 2.08 11.75 -0.34
N ILE A 18 1.10 10.94 0.03
CA ILE A 18 1.33 9.77 0.88
C ILE A 18 1.91 8.68 0.00
N SER A 19 3.00 8.06 0.42
CA SER A 19 3.61 6.94 -0.28
C SER A 19 3.35 5.65 0.50
N VAL A 20 3.03 4.57 -0.20
CA VAL A 20 2.75 3.26 0.40
C VAL A 20 3.57 2.20 -0.33
N PHE A 21 4.30 1.40 0.42
CA PHE A 21 5.14 0.33 -0.12
C PHE A 21 4.84 -1.00 0.57
N PHE A 22 5.07 -2.07 -0.16
CA PHE A 22 4.86 -3.44 0.30
C PHE A 22 6.16 -4.22 0.12
N GLY A 23 6.48 -5.05 1.11
CA GLY A 23 7.64 -5.94 1.03
C GLY A 23 7.42 -7.22 1.81
N VAL A 24 8.16 -8.26 1.42
CA VAL A 24 8.23 -9.52 2.13
C VAL A 24 9.61 -9.61 2.77
N LEU A 25 9.64 -9.63 4.10
CA LEU A 25 10.89 -9.65 4.85
C LEU A 25 11.51 -11.05 4.81
N PRO A 26 12.86 -11.17 4.83
CA PRO A 26 13.51 -12.48 4.80
C PRO A 26 13.07 -13.44 5.90
N SER A 27 12.76 -12.92 7.08
CA SER A 27 12.24 -13.73 8.20
C SER A 27 10.86 -14.33 7.95
N GLN A 28 10.17 -13.90 6.91
CA GLN A 28 8.85 -14.38 6.50
C GLN A 28 8.91 -15.37 5.34
N TYR A 29 10.10 -15.69 4.85
CA TYR A 29 10.31 -16.68 3.79
C TYR A 29 10.25 -18.08 4.41
N ASP A 30 9.05 -18.60 4.60
CA ASP A 30 8.88 -19.93 5.11
C ASP A 30 8.26 -20.85 4.04
N ALA A 31 8.14 -22.14 4.39
CA ALA A 31 7.63 -23.15 3.45
C ALA A 31 6.16 -22.96 3.08
N SER A 32 5.41 -22.18 3.84
CA SER A 32 4.00 -21.91 3.56
C SER A 32 3.82 -20.84 2.49
N LEU A 33 4.85 -20.04 2.20
CA LEU A 33 4.78 -19.01 1.17
C LEU A 33 5.23 -19.58 -0.17
N ARG A 34 4.42 -19.32 -1.19
CA ARG A 34 4.81 -19.64 -2.56
C ARG A 34 5.82 -18.59 -3.04
N TRP A 35 6.97 -19.03 -3.42
CA TRP A 35 8.05 -18.17 -3.88
C TRP A 35 8.44 -18.53 -5.32
N PRO A 36 8.72 -17.56 -6.21
CA PRO A 36 8.75 -16.11 -5.97
C PRO A 36 7.35 -15.52 -5.75
N PHE A 37 7.27 -14.47 -4.95
CA PHE A 37 6.01 -13.82 -4.63
C PHE A 37 5.54 -12.96 -5.81
N SER A 38 4.39 -13.27 -6.39
CA SER A 38 3.85 -12.58 -7.56
C SER A 38 2.35 -12.29 -7.46
N GLN A 39 1.81 -12.31 -6.24
CA GLN A 39 0.41 -12.04 -6.03
C GLN A 39 0.11 -10.55 -6.15
N LYS A 40 -1.06 -10.21 -6.72
CA LYS A 40 -1.51 -8.83 -6.80
C LYS A 40 -1.74 -8.25 -5.41
N VAL A 41 -1.21 -7.06 -5.18
CA VAL A 41 -1.35 -6.32 -3.93
C VAL A 41 -2.19 -5.07 -4.19
N THR A 42 -3.19 -4.84 -3.36
CA THR A 42 -4.04 -3.65 -3.43
C THR A 42 -3.94 -2.88 -2.12
N PHE A 43 -3.69 -1.58 -2.24
CA PHE A 43 -3.80 -0.65 -1.13
C PHE A 43 -5.13 0.09 -1.22
N MET A 44 -5.84 0.21 -0.12
CA MET A 44 -7.10 0.95 -0.07
C MET A 44 -7.09 1.89 1.14
N LEU A 45 -7.14 3.19 0.88
CA LEU A 45 -7.36 4.19 1.91
C LEU A 45 -8.86 4.42 2.05
N LEU A 46 -9.40 4.13 3.22
CA LEU A 46 -10.83 4.18 3.46
C LEU A 46 -11.30 5.62 3.65
N ASP A 47 -12.31 6.02 2.87
CA ASP A 47 -13.12 7.19 3.17
C ASP A 47 -14.07 6.80 4.28
N GLN A 48 -13.97 7.47 5.43
CA GLN A 48 -14.77 7.12 6.60
C GLN A 48 -16.25 7.50 6.46
N ASP A 49 -16.59 8.22 5.41
CA ASP A 49 -17.99 8.42 4.99
C ASP A 49 -18.45 7.38 3.96
N PHE A 50 -17.58 6.45 3.57
CA PHE A 50 -17.88 5.36 2.63
C PHE A 50 -18.35 5.82 1.25
N VAL A 51 -17.88 6.97 0.79
CA VAL A 51 -18.27 7.53 -0.51
C VAL A 51 -17.21 7.28 -1.57
N SER A 52 -15.95 7.57 -1.28
CA SER A 52 -14.89 7.56 -2.30
C SER A 52 -13.56 7.06 -1.73
N HIS A 53 -13.41 5.76 -1.62
CA HIS A 53 -12.14 5.16 -1.21
C HIS A 53 -11.08 5.36 -2.28
N ILE A 54 -9.82 5.50 -1.86
CA ILE A 54 -8.67 5.56 -2.77
C ILE A 54 -8.05 4.17 -2.83
N THR A 55 -7.92 3.62 -4.03
CA THR A 55 -7.34 2.30 -4.24
C THR A 55 -6.22 2.35 -5.28
N ALA A 56 -5.21 1.53 -5.08
CA ALA A 56 -4.16 1.30 -6.07
C ALA A 56 -3.71 -0.15 -5.97
N SER A 57 -3.49 -0.78 -7.11
CA SER A 57 -3.08 -2.18 -7.17
C SER A 57 -1.82 -2.32 -8.02
N PHE A 58 -0.99 -3.30 -7.67
CA PHE A 58 0.18 -3.64 -8.47
C PHE A 58 0.52 -5.12 -8.28
N ILE A 59 1.31 -5.66 -9.20
CA ILE A 59 1.87 -7.01 -9.09
C ILE A 59 3.35 -6.83 -8.79
N PRO A 60 3.85 -7.26 -7.61
CA PRO A 60 5.26 -7.14 -7.28
C PRO A 60 6.15 -7.86 -8.29
N ASP A 61 7.32 -7.30 -8.57
CA ASP A 61 8.34 -7.97 -9.35
C ASP A 61 8.91 -9.13 -8.50
N PRO A 62 8.74 -10.38 -8.94
CA PRO A 62 9.18 -11.52 -8.15
C PRO A 62 10.71 -11.62 -7.99
N ASP A 63 11.46 -10.95 -8.84
CA ASP A 63 12.93 -10.94 -8.78
C ASP A 63 13.47 -9.82 -7.89
N SER A 64 12.63 -8.91 -7.43
CA SER A 64 13.04 -7.82 -6.56
C SER A 64 12.86 -8.20 -5.09
N HIS A 65 13.88 -7.91 -4.29
CA HIS A 65 13.83 -8.07 -2.84
C HIS A 65 13.61 -6.74 -2.12
N SER A 66 13.35 -5.68 -2.86
CA SER A 66 13.08 -4.35 -2.33
C SER A 66 11.60 -4.14 -2.07
N PHE A 67 11.28 -3.15 -1.23
CA PHE A 67 9.90 -2.70 -1.10
C PHE A 67 9.43 -2.08 -2.41
N GLN A 68 8.22 -2.43 -2.81
CA GLN A 68 7.59 -1.97 -4.05
C GLN A 68 6.22 -1.39 -3.72
N GLY A 69 5.75 -0.44 -4.50
CA GLY A 69 4.43 0.12 -4.26
C GLY A 69 4.16 1.41 -5.00
N CYS A 70 3.47 2.31 -4.32
CA CYS A 70 2.90 3.52 -4.90
C CYS A 70 3.49 4.76 -4.21
N PRO A 71 4.56 5.36 -4.76
CA PRO A 71 5.13 6.58 -4.19
C PRO A 71 4.15 7.76 -4.23
N MET A 72 3.26 7.78 -5.19
CA MET A 72 2.25 8.82 -5.38
C MET A 72 0.85 8.25 -5.15
N PHE A 73 0.65 7.57 -4.02
CA PHE A 73 -0.60 6.88 -3.74
C PHE A 73 -1.78 7.84 -3.56
N CYS A 74 -1.59 8.87 -2.75
CA CYS A 74 -2.62 9.86 -2.47
C CYS A 74 -1.97 11.23 -2.30
N SER A 75 -2.39 12.22 -3.09
CA SER A 75 -1.88 13.57 -2.89
C SER A 75 -2.34 14.14 -1.56
N LEU A 76 -1.53 14.99 -0.95
CA LEU A 76 -1.89 15.64 0.30
C LEU A 76 -3.11 16.55 0.14
N GLU A 77 -3.31 17.09 -1.07
CA GLU A 77 -4.52 17.83 -1.41
C GLU A 77 -5.76 16.95 -1.39
N GLU A 78 -5.69 15.79 -2.06
CA GLU A 78 -6.80 14.84 -2.15
C GLU A 78 -7.19 14.32 -0.77
N LEU A 79 -6.23 14.19 0.14
CA LEU A 79 -6.45 13.72 1.49
C LEU A 79 -7.47 14.59 2.25
N ASN A 80 -7.58 15.87 1.90
CA ASN A 80 -8.48 16.82 2.54
C ASN A 80 -9.86 16.92 1.87
N ARG A 81 -10.10 16.24 0.77
CA ARG A 81 -11.36 16.32 0.02
C ARG A 81 -12.45 15.42 0.58
N HIS A 82 -12.06 14.37 1.28
CA HIS A 82 -12.97 13.38 1.86
C HIS A 82 -12.53 13.05 3.28
N ALA A 83 -13.30 12.22 3.96
CA ALA A 83 -13.09 11.87 5.36
C ALA A 83 -12.05 10.73 5.51
N TYR A 84 -10.88 10.84 4.86
CA TYR A 84 -9.82 9.84 4.99
C TYR A 84 -9.17 9.89 6.37
N VAL A 85 -9.00 11.09 6.94
CA VAL A 85 -8.51 11.27 8.30
C VAL A 85 -9.62 11.90 9.13
N ARG A 86 -10.01 11.23 10.21
CA ARG A 86 -11.05 11.70 11.12
C ARG A 86 -10.58 11.43 12.54
N ASN A 87 -10.56 12.47 13.39
CA ASN A 87 -10.10 12.39 14.77
C ASN A 87 -8.66 11.84 14.85
N ASP A 88 -7.78 12.29 13.94
CA ASP A 88 -6.40 11.85 13.81
C ASP A 88 -6.23 10.36 13.49
N VAL A 89 -7.28 9.72 12.96
CA VAL A 89 -7.25 8.30 12.61
C VAL A 89 -7.55 8.12 11.12
N MET A 90 -6.76 7.30 10.46
CA MET A 90 -7.05 6.83 9.10
C MET A 90 -6.89 5.32 9.03
N PHE A 91 -7.57 4.71 8.06
CA PHE A 91 -7.55 3.26 7.86
C PHE A 91 -7.01 2.94 6.48
N LEU A 92 -5.87 2.27 6.44
CA LEU A 92 -5.29 1.74 5.22
C LEU A 92 -5.46 0.22 5.23
N LYS A 93 -6.09 -0.30 4.18
CA LYS A 93 -6.28 -1.74 4.01
C LYS A 93 -5.29 -2.25 2.97
N VAL A 94 -4.63 -3.35 3.28
CA VAL A 94 -3.74 -4.04 2.34
C VAL A 94 -4.37 -5.37 1.99
N ILE A 95 -4.61 -5.59 0.72
CA ILE A 95 -5.26 -6.80 0.22
C ILE A 95 -4.30 -7.53 -0.69
N VAL A 96 -4.02 -8.79 -0.37
CA VAL A 96 -3.20 -9.67 -1.21
C VAL A 96 -4.12 -10.69 -1.87
N ASP A 97 -4.06 -10.77 -3.20
CA ASP A 97 -4.83 -11.76 -3.94
C ASP A 97 -4.22 -13.14 -3.71
N THR A 98 -4.98 -14.02 -3.11
CA THR A 98 -4.54 -15.39 -2.80
C THR A 98 -4.99 -16.41 -3.84
N THR A 99 -5.62 -15.97 -4.92
CA THR A 99 -6.06 -16.86 -6.00
C THR A 99 -4.87 -17.63 -6.56
N GLY A 100 -4.96 -18.95 -6.58
CA GLY A 100 -3.90 -19.81 -7.09
C GLY A 100 -2.80 -20.17 -6.08
N LEU A 101 -2.93 -19.74 -4.85
CA LEU A 101 -2.02 -20.16 -3.78
C LEU A 101 -2.45 -21.51 -3.18
#